data_912e1088e17251d5947154f8a2e0d487
#
_entry.id   912e1088e17251d5947154f8a2e0d487
#
_cell.length_a   1.000
_cell.length_b   1.000
_cell.length_c   1.000
_cell.angle_alpha   90.00
_cell.angle_beta   90.00
_cell.angle_gamma   90.00
#
_symmetry.space_group_name_H-M   'P 1'
#
loop_
_entity.id
_entity.type
_entity.pdbx_description
1 polymer ?
#
loop_
_entity_poly.entity_id
_entity_poly.type
_entity_poly.pdbx_seq_one_letter_code
_entity_poly.pdbx_strand_id
1 'polypeptide(L)'
;MDILIMIVCAVISIGFLVFIHEGGHYLAARAFGVRVTEFMLGLPGPSIGFTKGETRYGVTAVPLGGYAKVCGMEAGPLQPHLQEVLASLYRRGTANMEDVARDCGISDDEAYNALEELVEWGSVIGPSKADQYNTYRAPRVTPGKRALKKAAAAGLPAPASYELGQAREVADPHALYESEYRQQYRSLPFWKRSVILLAGIFMNLLFAMLVFIIVFSIIG
;
A
#
# COMPACT_ATOMS: atom_id res chain seq x y z
N MET A 1 -1.59 1.72 43.03
CA MET A 1 -1.92 1.28 41.68
C MET A 1 -0.78 0.39 41.20
N ASP A 2 -1.03 -0.85 40.83
CA ASP A 2 0.01 -1.81 40.54
C ASP A 2 0.84 -1.40 39.34
N ILE A 3 2.14 -1.58 39.37
CA ILE A 3 3.09 -1.28 38.29
C ILE A 3 2.62 -1.90 36.94
N LEU A 4 2.05 -3.10 37.05
CA LEU A 4 1.50 -3.79 35.88
C LEU A 4 0.38 -2.97 35.16
N ILE A 5 -0.55 -2.41 35.94
CA ILE A 5 -1.65 -1.57 35.41
C ILE A 5 -1.08 -0.32 34.73
N MET A 6 -0.08 0.32 35.33
CA MET A 6 0.57 1.49 34.74
C MET A 6 1.23 1.16 33.41
N ILE A 7 1.96 0.02 33.33
CA ILE A 7 2.59 -0.45 32.09
C ILE A 7 1.52 -0.73 31.02
N VAL A 8 0.46 -1.44 31.35
CA VAL A 8 -0.63 -1.75 30.42
C VAL A 8 -1.29 -0.47 29.90
N CYS A 9 -1.62 0.48 30.79
CA CYS A 9 -2.18 1.76 30.39
C CYS A 9 -1.24 2.56 29.49
N ALA A 10 0.06 2.58 29.77
CA ALA A 10 1.06 3.26 28.96
C ALA A 10 1.15 2.64 27.56
N VAL A 11 1.20 1.31 27.43
CA VAL A 11 1.24 0.60 26.15
C VAL A 11 0.00 0.88 25.33
N ILE A 12 -1.19 0.83 25.94
CA ILE A 12 -2.46 1.13 25.26
C ILE A 12 -2.48 2.59 24.77
N SER A 13 -2.07 3.54 25.62
CA SER A 13 -2.07 4.97 25.29
C SER A 13 -1.12 5.28 24.13
N ILE A 14 0.11 4.73 24.18
CA ILE A 14 1.10 4.90 23.12
C ILE A 14 0.60 4.25 21.82
N GLY A 15 0.09 3.01 21.89
CA GLY A 15 -0.45 2.31 20.72
C GLY A 15 -1.59 3.09 20.08
N PHE A 16 -2.46 3.70 20.86
CA PHE A 16 -3.56 4.52 20.36
C PHE A 16 -3.06 5.83 19.69
N LEU A 17 -2.09 6.52 20.29
CA LEU A 17 -1.47 7.71 19.69
C LEU A 17 -0.78 7.39 18.36
N VAL A 18 -0.07 6.26 18.30
CA VAL A 18 0.56 5.80 17.07
C VAL A 18 -0.49 5.45 16.01
N PHE A 19 -1.57 4.76 16.40
CA PHE A 19 -2.67 4.46 15.48
C PHE A 19 -3.27 5.74 14.84
N ILE A 20 -3.48 6.80 15.62
CA ILE A 20 -3.96 8.09 15.13
C ILE A 20 -2.92 8.72 14.20
N HIS A 21 -1.66 8.68 14.58
CA HIS A 21 -0.53 9.19 13.78
C HIS A 21 -0.47 8.52 12.40
N GLU A 22 -0.39 7.19 12.38
CA GLU A 22 -0.36 6.40 11.14
C GLU A 22 -1.66 6.58 10.33
N GLY A 23 -2.80 6.72 11.03
CA GLY A 23 -4.08 7.06 10.43
C GLY A 23 -4.03 8.37 9.64
N GLY A 24 -3.29 9.36 10.13
CA GLY A 24 -3.03 10.61 9.42
C GLY A 24 -2.33 10.40 8.07
N HIS A 25 -1.22 9.68 8.08
CA HIS A 25 -0.48 9.33 6.86
C HIS A 25 -1.34 8.54 5.87
N TYR A 26 -2.04 7.52 6.38
CA TYR A 26 -2.96 6.70 5.58
C TYR A 26 -4.04 7.56 4.90
N LEU A 27 -4.74 8.39 5.66
CA LEU A 27 -5.84 9.22 5.14
C LEU A 27 -5.34 10.24 4.11
N ALA A 28 -4.22 10.90 4.38
CA ALA A 28 -3.62 11.87 3.46
C ALA A 28 -3.15 11.21 2.17
N ALA A 29 -2.48 10.06 2.25
CA ALA A 29 -2.03 9.30 1.09
C ALA A 29 -3.23 8.88 0.21
N ARG A 30 -4.28 8.31 0.82
CA ARG A 30 -5.50 7.90 0.11
C ARG A 30 -6.26 9.09 -0.49
N ALA A 31 -6.29 10.24 0.18
CA ALA A 31 -6.93 11.45 -0.33
C ALA A 31 -6.24 11.98 -1.60
N PHE A 32 -4.93 11.81 -1.72
CA PHE A 32 -4.17 12.19 -2.91
C PHE A 32 -4.05 11.07 -3.95
N GLY A 33 -4.71 9.93 -3.75
CA GLY A 33 -4.74 8.82 -4.69
C GLY A 33 -3.52 7.90 -4.62
N VAL A 34 -2.70 8.04 -3.58
CA VAL A 34 -1.55 7.13 -3.36
C VAL A 34 -2.04 5.80 -2.80
N ARG A 35 -1.48 4.72 -3.32
CA ARG A 35 -1.74 3.37 -2.82
C ARG A 35 -1.09 3.17 -1.46
N VAL A 36 -1.84 2.53 -0.56
CA VAL A 36 -1.33 2.08 0.74
C VAL A 36 -1.63 0.58 0.83
N THR A 37 -0.58 -0.23 0.90
CA THR A 37 -0.72 -1.70 0.89
C THR A 37 -0.95 -2.28 2.26
N GLU A 38 -0.41 -1.66 3.31
CA GLU A 38 -0.61 -2.12 4.68
C GLU A 38 -0.90 -0.96 5.62
N PHE A 39 -1.80 -1.22 6.56
CA PHE A 39 -2.08 -0.37 7.71
C PHE A 39 -2.12 -1.25 8.95
N MET A 40 -1.06 -1.22 9.74
CA MET A 40 -0.82 -2.16 10.84
C MET A 40 -0.62 -1.45 12.16
N LEU A 41 -1.20 -2.02 13.22
CA LEU A 41 -0.87 -1.65 14.59
C LEU A 41 0.20 -2.61 15.12
N GLY A 42 1.33 -2.08 15.56
CA GLY A 42 2.49 -2.80 16.05
C GLY A 42 3.67 -2.82 15.08
N LEU A 43 4.80 -3.35 15.52
CA LEU A 43 6.03 -3.46 14.73
C LEU A 43 5.91 -4.52 13.63
N PRO A 44 6.65 -4.40 12.51
CA PRO A 44 6.64 -5.40 11.45
C PRO A 44 6.91 -6.81 11.96
N GLY A 45 6.08 -7.79 11.55
CA GLY A 45 6.21 -9.17 12.01
C GLY A 45 4.96 -10.01 11.73
N PRO A 46 4.82 -11.18 12.39
CA PRO A 46 3.61 -11.98 12.29
C PRO A 46 2.37 -11.16 12.64
N SER A 47 1.34 -11.22 11.81
CA SER A 47 0.17 -10.35 11.94
C SER A 47 -1.14 -11.09 11.70
N ILE A 48 -2.18 -10.65 12.40
CA ILE A 48 -3.57 -11.05 12.19
C ILE A 48 -4.31 -9.86 11.60
N GLY A 49 -5.07 -10.07 10.53
CA GLY A 49 -5.79 -8.97 9.88
C GLY A 49 -6.64 -9.43 8.72
N PHE A 50 -7.21 -8.45 8.02
CA PHE A 50 -8.05 -8.65 6.85
C PHE A 50 -7.66 -7.67 5.73
N THR A 51 -7.95 -8.04 4.49
CA THR A 51 -7.70 -7.19 3.32
C THR A 51 -9.02 -6.57 2.85
N LYS A 52 -9.03 -5.26 2.64
CA LYS A 52 -10.15 -4.53 2.05
C LYS A 52 -9.64 -3.63 0.92
N GLY A 53 -10.06 -3.94 -0.28
CA GLY A 53 -9.50 -3.31 -1.49
C GLY A 53 -8.04 -3.69 -1.67
N GLU A 54 -7.17 -2.69 -1.76
CA GLU A 54 -5.72 -2.86 -1.93
C GLU A 54 -4.95 -2.82 -0.60
N THR A 55 -5.63 -2.53 0.51
CA THR A 55 -5.00 -2.34 1.82
C THR A 55 -5.28 -3.53 2.74
N ARG A 56 -4.23 -4.06 3.35
CA ARG A 56 -4.31 -5.02 4.45
C ARG A 56 -4.30 -4.26 5.77
N TYR A 57 -5.31 -4.51 6.60
CA TYR A 57 -5.45 -3.95 7.95
C TYR A 57 -5.20 -5.03 8.97
N GLY A 58 -4.47 -4.74 10.04
CA GLY A 58 -4.22 -5.75 11.04
C GLY A 58 -3.46 -5.26 12.28
N VAL A 59 -3.20 -6.24 13.15
CA VAL A 59 -2.39 -6.07 14.35
C VAL A 59 -1.26 -7.08 14.30
N THR A 60 -0.05 -6.64 14.62
CA THR A 60 1.13 -7.51 14.67
C THR A 60 1.33 -8.08 16.07
N ALA A 61 2.18 -9.10 16.17
CA ALA A 61 2.46 -9.79 17.43
C ALA A 61 3.07 -8.88 18.51
N VAL A 62 3.74 -7.80 18.12
CA VAL A 62 4.34 -6.81 19.03
C VAL A 62 3.57 -5.51 18.92
N PRO A 63 2.58 -5.23 19.80
CA PRO A 63 1.67 -4.07 19.68
C PRO A 63 2.31 -2.75 20.15
N LEU A 64 3.59 -2.57 19.87
CA LEU A 64 4.34 -1.34 20.13
C LEU A 64 4.57 -0.62 18.80
N GLY A 65 3.94 0.55 18.64
CA GLY A 65 4.05 1.29 17.38
C GLY A 65 2.95 0.96 16.37
N GLY A 66 3.23 1.22 15.12
CA GLY A 66 2.37 0.95 13.97
C GLY A 66 3.04 1.43 12.69
N TYR A 67 2.46 1.11 11.54
CA TYR A 67 2.93 1.64 10.27
C TYR A 67 1.82 1.64 9.20
N ALA A 68 1.94 2.61 8.30
CA ALA A 68 1.20 2.65 7.05
C ALA A 68 2.17 2.49 5.89
N LYS A 69 2.12 1.37 5.15
CA LYS A 69 3.00 1.15 3.99
C LYS A 69 2.46 1.91 2.78
N VAL A 70 2.93 3.15 2.65
CA VAL A 70 2.61 4.05 1.54
C VAL A 70 3.55 3.75 0.37
N CYS A 71 3.00 3.37 -0.79
CA CYS A 71 3.80 2.95 -1.94
C CYS A 71 4.61 4.10 -2.54
N GLY A 72 5.84 3.80 -2.93
CA GLY A 72 6.76 4.74 -3.58
C GLY A 72 7.39 5.78 -2.64
N MET A 73 7.45 5.52 -1.33
CA MET A 73 8.17 6.36 -0.37
C MET A 73 9.67 6.04 -0.28
N GLU A 74 10.11 4.93 -0.84
CA GLU A 74 11.51 4.58 -0.81
C GLU A 74 12.41 5.59 -1.55
N ALA A 75 13.56 5.84 -0.96
CA ALA A 75 14.56 6.73 -1.53
C ALA A 75 15.37 5.98 -2.62
N GLY A 76 15.75 6.70 -3.66
CA GLY A 76 16.59 6.16 -4.72
C GLY A 76 16.04 6.39 -6.13
N PRO A 77 16.85 6.14 -7.16
CA PRO A 77 16.40 6.17 -8.55
C PRO A 77 15.41 5.03 -8.80
N LEU A 78 14.52 5.22 -9.77
CA LEU A 78 13.68 4.14 -10.28
C LEU A 78 14.55 3.08 -10.97
N GLN A 79 14.19 1.80 -10.78
CA GLN A 79 14.83 0.71 -11.51
C GLN A 79 14.55 0.84 -13.01
N PRO A 80 15.48 0.44 -13.86
CA PRO A 80 15.25 0.35 -15.29
C PRO A 80 14.19 -0.72 -15.61
N HIS A 81 13.64 -0.67 -16.82
CA HIS A 81 12.75 -1.71 -17.37
C HIS A 81 11.43 -1.98 -16.63
N LEU A 82 11.02 -1.11 -15.70
CA LEU A 82 9.75 -1.29 -14.93
C LEU A 82 8.53 -1.44 -15.84
N GLN A 83 8.49 -0.69 -16.95
CA GLN A 83 7.37 -0.72 -17.88
C GLN A 83 7.28 -2.08 -18.60
N GLU A 84 8.39 -2.57 -19.13
CA GLU A 84 8.48 -3.82 -19.86
C GLU A 84 8.20 -5.02 -18.95
N VAL A 85 8.80 -5.03 -17.75
CA VAL A 85 8.64 -6.06 -16.72
C VAL A 85 7.19 -6.14 -16.25
N LEU A 86 6.56 -4.99 -15.95
CA LEU A 86 5.15 -4.94 -15.56
C LEU A 86 4.24 -5.49 -16.66
N ALA A 87 4.48 -5.09 -17.91
CA ALA A 87 3.67 -5.54 -19.05
C ALA A 87 3.85 -7.04 -19.33
N SER A 88 5.08 -7.57 -19.25
CA SER A 88 5.36 -9.01 -19.40
C SER A 88 4.63 -9.81 -18.32
N LEU A 89 4.77 -9.43 -17.04
CA LEU A 89 4.12 -10.14 -15.95
C LEU A 89 2.58 -10.09 -16.07
N TYR A 90 1.99 -8.96 -16.46
CA TYR A 90 0.54 -8.87 -16.61
C TYR A 90 0.02 -9.72 -17.76
N ARG A 91 0.73 -9.82 -18.88
CA ARG A 91 0.37 -10.70 -19.99
C ARG A 91 0.41 -12.17 -19.60
N ARG A 92 1.38 -12.58 -18.76
CA ARG A 92 1.48 -13.94 -18.25
C ARG A 92 0.53 -14.22 -17.09
N GLY A 93 0.22 -13.18 -16.29
CA GLY A 93 -0.53 -13.28 -15.05
C GLY A 93 0.30 -13.84 -13.89
N THR A 94 1.01 -14.93 -14.10
CA THR A 94 1.94 -15.56 -13.15
C THR A 94 3.22 -15.94 -13.89
N ALA A 95 4.38 -15.55 -13.35
CA ALA A 95 5.68 -15.87 -13.91
C ALA A 95 6.75 -15.94 -12.83
N ASN A 96 7.84 -16.63 -13.11
CA ASN A 96 9.07 -16.51 -12.33
C ASN A 96 9.97 -15.42 -12.94
N MET A 97 11.00 -15.04 -12.21
CA MET A 97 11.93 -13.99 -12.59
C MET A 97 12.61 -14.27 -13.94
N GLU A 98 13.07 -15.50 -14.17
CA GLU A 98 13.79 -15.90 -15.38
C GLU A 98 12.91 -15.82 -16.64
N ASP A 99 11.62 -16.11 -16.49
CA ASP A 99 10.68 -15.98 -17.61
C ASP A 99 10.47 -14.51 -17.99
N VAL A 100 10.38 -13.63 -16.99
CA VAL A 100 10.24 -12.18 -17.22
C VAL A 100 11.51 -11.59 -17.81
N ALA A 101 12.70 -12.00 -17.29
CA ALA A 101 13.99 -11.59 -17.84
C ALA A 101 14.13 -11.95 -19.32
N ARG A 102 13.75 -13.18 -19.68
CA ARG A 102 13.76 -13.66 -21.08
C ARG A 102 12.82 -12.88 -21.98
N ASP A 103 11.60 -12.58 -21.51
CA ASP A 103 10.62 -11.82 -22.29
C ASP A 103 11.08 -10.39 -22.58
N CYS A 104 11.74 -9.78 -21.59
CA CYS A 104 12.22 -8.41 -21.68
C CYS A 104 13.62 -8.30 -22.31
N GLY A 105 14.35 -9.41 -22.47
CA GLY A 105 15.72 -9.42 -23.00
C GLY A 105 16.73 -8.74 -22.05
N ILE A 106 16.52 -8.84 -20.74
CA ILE A 106 17.35 -8.26 -19.69
C ILE A 106 17.98 -9.37 -18.82
N SER A 107 18.93 -9.00 -17.97
CA SER A 107 19.52 -9.95 -17.01
C SER A 107 18.54 -10.32 -15.89
N ASP A 108 18.79 -11.45 -15.24
CA ASP A 108 17.98 -11.92 -14.11
C ASP A 108 18.04 -10.92 -12.94
N ASP A 109 19.19 -10.29 -12.69
CA ASP A 109 19.34 -9.28 -11.64
C ASP A 109 18.52 -8.01 -11.93
N GLU A 110 18.50 -7.55 -13.18
CA GLU A 110 17.67 -6.41 -13.59
C GLU A 110 16.16 -6.72 -13.47
N ALA A 111 15.75 -7.93 -13.88
CA ALA A 111 14.38 -8.38 -13.74
C ALA A 111 13.97 -8.50 -12.26
N TYR A 112 14.86 -9.05 -11.42
CA TYR A 112 14.64 -9.15 -9.98
C TYR A 112 14.43 -7.78 -9.34
N ASN A 113 15.35 -6.84 -9.58
CA ASN A 113 15.28 -5.51 -9.00
C ASN A 113 14.01 -4.75 -9.46
N ALA A 114 13.63 -4.87 -10.73
CA ALA A 114 12.42 -4.27 -11.25
C ALA A 114 11.15 -4.92 -10.66
N LEU A 115 11.12 -6.24 -10.50
CA LEU A 115 10.01 -6.96 -9.89
C LEU A 115 9.84 -6.59 -8.41
N GLU A 116 10.95 -6.50 -7.65
CA GLU A 116 10.89 -6.09 -6.24
C GLU A 116 10.37 -4.65 -6.09
N GLU A 117 10.80 -3.72 -6.93
CA GLU A 117 10.27 -2.37 -6.92
C GLU A 117 8.75 -2.36 -7.26
N LEU A 118 8.31 -3.16 -8.22
CA LEU A 118 6.89 -3.30 -8.55
C LEU A 118 6.07 -3.97 -7.42
N VAL A 119 6.69 -4.87 -6.64
CA VAL A 119 6.06 -5.42 -5.42
C VAL A 119 5.90 -4.33 -4.37
N GLU A 120 6.89 -3.47 -4.18
CA GLU A 120 6.78 -2.33 -3.27
C GLU A 120 5.72 -1.31 -3.70
N TRP A 121 5.53 -1.13 -5.00
CA TRP A 121 4.43 -0.34 -5.54
C TRP A 121 3.05 -0.97 -5.28
N GLY A 122 3.01 -2.25 -4.90
CA GLY A 122 1.77 -3.03 -4.82
C GLY A 122 1.14 -3.32 -6.18
N SER A 123 1.91 -3.14 -7.26
CA SER A 123 1.50 -3.44 -8.64
C SER A 123 1.74 -4.90 -8.99
N VAL A 124 2.56 -5.58 -8.22
CA VAL A 124 2.90 -7.01 -8.34
C VAL A 124 2.82 -7.66 -6.96
N ILE A 125 2.40 -8.92 -6.91
CA ILE A 125 2.46 -9.74 -5.70
C ILE A 125 3.71 -10.61 -5.78
N GLY A 126 4.60 -10.44 -4.82
CA GLY A 126 5.85 -11.18 -4.73
C GLY A 126 5.67 -12.65 -4.29
N PRO A 127 6.78 -13.40 -4.24
CA PRO A 127 6.79 -14.80 -3.85
C PRO A 127 6.25 -15.01 -2.44
N SER A 128 5.47 -16.07 -2.24
CA SER A 128 5.02 -16.50 -0.92
C SER A 128 5.85 -17.69 -0.43
N LYS A 129 5.83 -17.92 0.90
CA LYS A 129 6.53 -19.08 1.48
C LYS A 129 6.05 -20.46 0.98
N ALA A 130 4.88 -20.49 0.35
CA ALA A 130 4.30 -21.70 -0.23
C ALA A 130 4.74 -21.94 -1.67
N ASP A 131 5.41 -20.96 -2.30
CA ASP A 131 5.86 -21.08 -3.68
C ASP A 131 7.14 -21.91 -3.77
N GLN A 132 7.18 -22.82 -4.73
CA GLN A 132 8.34 -23.68 -4.97
C GLN A 132 9.51 -22.90 -5.60
N TYR A 133 9.21 -21.78 -6.29
CA TYR A 133 10.15 -20.88 -6.96
C TYR A 133 9.80 -19.43 -6.68
N ASN A 134 10.68 -18.49 -7.03
CA ASN A 134 10.41 -17.06 -7.01
C ASN A 134 9.30 -16.70 -8.00
N THR A 135 8.06 -16.86 -7.57
CA THR A 135 6.88 -16.70 -8.40
C THR A 135 6.20 -15.37 -8.12
N TYR A 136 6.12 -14.52 -9.12
CA TYR A 136 5.44 -13.24 -9.08
C TYR A 136 4.07 -13.35 -9.75
N ARG A 137 3.09 -12.59 -9.28
CA ARG A 137 1.71 -12.65 -9.75
C ARG A 137 1.14 -11.27 -9.99
N ALA A 138 0.34 -11.13 -11.05
CA ALA A 138 -0.52 -9.98 -11.22
C ALA A 138 -1.56 -9.91 -10.09
N PRO A 139 -1.80 -8.75 -9.46
CA PRO A 139 -2.68 -8.63 -8.32
C PRO A 139 -4.15 -8.88 -8.72
N ARG A 140 -4.97 -9.31 -7.76
CA ARG A 140 -6.42 -9.34 -7.94
C ARG A 140 -6.95 -7.92 -8.18
N VAL A 141 -7.83 -7.74 -9.16
CA VAL A 141 -8.54 -6.48 -9.40
C VAL A 141 -10.05 -6.73 -9.31
N THR A 142 -10.68 -6.08 -8.34
CA THR A 142 -12.14 -6.09 -8.21
C THR A 142 -12.64 -4.66 -8.32
N PRO A 143 -13.42 -4.32 -9.36
CA PRO A 143 -13.94 -2.97 -9.53
C PRO A 143 -14.79 -2.55 -8.34
N GLY A 144 -14.47 -1.39 -7.77
CA GLY A 144 -15.24 -0.83 -6.66
C GLY A 144 -16.64 -0.40 -7.11
N LYS A 145 -17.61 -0.40 -6.18
CA LYS A 145 -19.01 0.01 -6.44
C LYS A 145 -19.13 1.38 -7.13
N ARG A 146 -18.23 2.32 -6.81
CA ARG A 146 -18.21 3.65 -7.43
C ARG A 146 -17.80 3.60 -8.91
N ALA A 147 -16.79 2.77 -9.25
CA ALA A 147 -16.35 2.57 -10.63
C ALA A 147 -17.43 1.91 -11.49
N LEU A 148 -18.08 0.87 -10.95
CA LEU A 148 -19.22 0.20 -11.59
C LEU A 148 -20.38 1.18 -11.85
N LYS A 149 -20.75 1.98 -10.83
CA LYS A 149 -21.82 3.00 -10.96
C LYS A 149 -21.46 4.08 -11.99
N LYS A 150 -20.19 4.51 -12.03
CA LYS A 150 -19.73 5.51 -13.01
C LYS A 150 -19.76 4.96 -14.43
N ALA A 151 -19.32 3.71 -14.65
CA ALA A 151 -19.37 3.06 -15.95
C ALA A 151 -20.83 2.90 -16.44
N ALA A 152 -21.72 2.40 -15.58
CA ALA A 152 -23.13 2.26 -15.89
C ALA A 152 -23.79 3.61 -16.22
N ALA A 153 -23.50 4.67 -15.48
CA ALA A 153 -24.02 6.00 -15.74
C ALA A 153 -23.52 6.62 -17.05
N ALA A 154 -22.32 6.21 -17.50
CA ALA A 154 -21.72 6.65 -18.77
C ALA A 154 -22.07 5.74 -19.95
N GLY A 155 -22.86 4.68 -19.75
CA GLY A 155 -23.17 3.70 -20.82
C GLY A 155 -21.95 2.88 -21.27
N LEU A 156 -20.88 2.84 -20.44
CA LEU A 156 -19.66 2.11 -20.74
C LEU A 156 -19.73 0.68 -20.18
N PRO A 157 -18.99 -0.28 -20.78
CA PRO A 157 -18.90 -1.63 -20.22
C PRO A 157 -18.33 -1.59 -18.80
N ALA A 158 -18.74 -2.56 -17.97
CA ALA A 158 -18.22 -2.69 -16.63
C ALA A 158 -16.68 -2.85 -16.67
N PRO A 159 -15.92 -2.18 -15.78
CA PRO A 159 -14.49 -2.39 -15.70
C PRO A 159 -14.15 -3.86 -15.44
N ALA A 160 -13.11 -4.35 -16.10
CA ALA A 160 -12.71 -5.75 -16.00
C ALA A 160 -12.33 -6.13 -14.56
N SER A 161 -12.71 -7.34 -14.17
CA SER A 161 -12.33 -7.98 -12.93
C SER A 161 -11.31 -9.08 -13.25
N TYR A 162 -10.24 -9.19 -12.44
CA TYR A 162 -9.20 -10.20 -12.63
C TYR A 162 -8.91 -10.90 -11.32
N GLU A 163 -8.77 -12.21 -11.37
CA GLU A 163 -8.30 -12.99 -10.23
C GLU A 163 -6.78 -12.85 -10.03
N LEU A 164 -6.31 -13.24 -8.85
CA LEU A 164 -4.87 -13.26 -8.55
C LEU A 164 -4.12 -14.16 -9.54
N GLY A 165 -3.09 -13.62 -10.17
CA GLY A 165 -2.29 -14.36 -11.14
C GLY A 165 -2.96 -14.62 -12.48
N GLN A 166 -4.09 -13.98 -12.76
CA GLN A 166 -4.77 -14.11 -14.04
C GLN A 166 -4.08 -13.24 -15.11
N ALA A 167 -3.79 -13.86 -16.26
CA ALA A 167 -3.26 -13.17 -17.42
C ALA A 167 -4.24 -12.09 -17.94
N ARG A 168 -3.68 -10.98 -18.44
CA ARG A 168 -4.44 -9.82 -18.92
C ARG A 168 -3.90 -9.39 -20.27
N GLU A 169 -4.78 -8.92 -21.12
CA GLU A 169 -4.37 -8.21 -22.31
C GLU A 169 -3.80 -6.83 -21.95
N VAL A 170 -2.58 -6.54 -22.40
CA VAL A 170 -1.90 -5.26 -22.21
C VAL A 170 -1.73 -4.64 -23.58
N ALA A 171 -2.72 -3.86 -24.00
CA ALA A 171 -2.72 -3.17 -25.30
C ALA A 171 -1.68 -2.04 -25.32
N ASP A 172 -1.57 -1.28 -24.24
CA ASP A 172 -0.61 -0.18 -24.11
C ASP A 172 0.20 -0.33 -22.81
N PRO A 173 1.46 -0.80 -22.89
CA PRO A 173 2.35 -0.91 -21.74
C PRO A 173 2.65 0.43 -21.05
N HIS A 174 2.75 1.50 -21.82
CA HIS A 174 3.03 2.83 -21.26
C HIS A 174 1.84 3.35 -20.45
N ALA A 175 0.62 3.22 -20.96
CA ALA A 175 -0.57 3.61 -20.23
C ALA A 175 -0.76 2.79 -18.93
N LEU A 176 -0.44 1.49 -18.99
CA LEU A 176 -0.43 0.64 -17.80
C LEU A 176 0.58 1.15 -16.76
N TYR A 177 1.83 1.34 -17.15
CA TYR A 177 2.89 1.86 -16.28
C TYR A 177 2.51 3.20 -15.66
N GLU A 178 2.05 4.17 -16.47
CA GLU A 178 1.62 5.47 -15.99
C GLU A 178 0.46 5.39 -14.98
N SER A 179 -0.49 4.47 -15.17
CA SER A 179 -1.60 4.28 -14.24
C SER A 179 -1.14 3.77 -12.88
N GLU A 180 -0.13 2.90 -12.84
CA GLU A 180 0.49 2.38 -11.63
C GLU A 180 1.41 3.41 -10.96
N TYR A 181 2.24 4.10 -11.77
CA TYR A 181 3.13 5.15 -11.29
C TYR A 181 2.39 6.31 -10.62
N ARG A 182 1.24 6.74 -11.16
CA ARG A 182 0.41 7.81 -10.57
C ARG A 182 -0.12 7.48 -9.18
N GLN A 183 -0.14 6.23 -8.79
CA GLN A 183 -0.54 5.77 -7.46
C GLN A 183 0.63 5.74 -6.46
N GLN A 184 1.81 6.22 -6.85
CA GLN A 184 3.01 6.26 -6.01
C GLN A 184 3.18 7.62 -5.35
N TYR A 185 3.69 7.63 -4.13
CA TYR A 185 4.05 8.85 -3.40
C TYR A 185 4.99 9.75 -4.21
N ARG A 186 5.98 9.16 -4.88
CA ARG A 186 6.98 9.90 -5.68
C ARG A 186 6.40 10.59 -6.92
N SER A 187 5.24 10.18 -7.42
CA SER A 187 4.55 10.85 -8.53
C SER A 187 3.91 12.19 -8.14
N LEU A 188 3.76 12.44 -6.84
CA LEU A 188 3.09 13.63 -6.35
C LEU A 188 4.02 14.87 -6.37
N PRO A 189 3.46 16.07 -6.56
CA PRO A 189 4.20 17.32 -6.38
C PRO A 189 4.63 17.50 -4.92
N PHE A 190 5.70 18.26 -4.70
CA PHE A 190 6.34 18.45 -3.40
C PHE A 190 5.36 18.77 -2.25
N TRP A 191 4.43 19.70 -2.47
CA TRP A 191 3.49 20.11 -1.42
C TRP A 191 2.57 18.98 -0.96
N LYS A 192 2.11 18.09 -1.87
CA LYS A 192 1.29 16.91 -1.49
C LYS A 192 2.10 15.91 -0.70
N ARG A 193 3.35 15.69 -1.10
CA ARG A 193 4.30 14.85 -0.35
C ARG A 193 4.50 15.37 1.06
N SER A 194 4.71 16.70 1.21
CA SER A 194 4.85 17.34 2.52
C SER A 194 3.60 17.17 3.39
N VAL A 195 2.40 17.33 2.81
CA VAL A 195 1.15 17.09 3.56
C VAL A 195 1.07 15.64 4.05
N ILE A 196 1.42 14.64 3.23
CA ILE A 196 1.43 13.23 3.67
C ILE A 196 2.41 13.05 4.84
N LEU A 197 3.63 13.59 4.74
CA LEU A 197 4.66 13.45 5.79
C LEU A 197 4.27 14.14 7.11
N LEU A 198 3.55 15.26 7.05
CA LEU A 198 3.15 16.01 8.24
C LEU A 198 1.81 15.55 8.82
N ALA A 199 1.03 14.76 8.07
CA ALA A 199 -0.33 14.38 8.43
C ALA A 199 -0.42 13.63 9.77
N GLY A 200 0.55 12.78 10.10
CA GLY A 200 0.61 12.08 11.38
C GLY A 200 0.72 13.04 12.56
N ILE A 201 1.64 14.01 12.48
CA ILE A 201 1.85 15.02 13.52
C ILE A 201 0.59 15.87 13.67
N PHE A 202 -0.01 16.29 12.54
CA PHE A 202 -1.23 17.09 12.54
C PHE A 202 -2.40 16.36 13.20
N MET A 203 -2.56 15.06 12.93
CA MET A 203 -3.61 14.24 13.56
C MET A 203 -3.40 14.10 15.06
N ASN A 204 -2.18 13.92 15.53
CA ASN A 204 -1.88 13.88 16.96
C ASN A 204 -2.18 15.23 17.65
N LEU A 205 -1.86 16.34 16.99
CA LEU A 205 -2.20 17.68 17.50
C LEU A 205 -3.71 17.90 17.60
N LEU A 206 -4.46 17.53 16.56
CA LEU A 206 -5.95 17.59 16.58
C LEU A 206 -6.52 16.72 17.69
N PHE A 207 -5.98 15.52 17.88
CA PHE A 207 -6.42 14.63 18.95
C PHE A 207 -6.13 15.23 20.34
N ALA A 208 -4.93 15.79 20.53
CA ALA A 208 -4.57 16.45 21.80
C ALA A 208 -5.51 17.63 22.11
N MET A 209 -5.83 18.45 21.10
CA MET A 209 -6.81 19.55 21.24
C MET A 209 -8.20 19.02 21.61
N LEU A 210 -8.66 17.95 20.97
CA LEU A 210 -9.95 17.34 21.28
C LEU A 210 -10.01 16.84 22.72
N VAL A 211 -8.98 16.12 23.17
CA VAL A 211 -8.89 15.64 24.58
C VAL A 211 -8.89 16.81 25.54
N PHE A 212 -8.13 17.86 25.24
CA PHE A 212 -8.08 19.07 26.08
C PHE A 212 -9.47 19.73 26.22
N ILE A 213 -10.19 19.92 25.11
CA ILE A 213 -11.55 20.49 25.12
C ILE A 213 -12.49 19.60 25.96
N ILE A 214 -12.45 18.28 25.78
CA ILE A 214 -13.32 17.37 26.53
C ILE A 214 -13.02 17.45 28.03
N VAL A 215 -11.75 17.40 28.44
CA VAL A 215 -11.34 17.46 29.83
C VAL A 215 -11.80 18.77 30.49
N PHE A 216 -11.57 19.91 29.85
CA PHE A 216 -11.98 21.20 30.38
C PHE A 216 -13.49 21.44 30.33
N SER A 217 -14.23 20.78 29.43
CA SER A 217 -15.69 20.86 29.40
C SER A 217 -16.38 19.99 30.46
N ILE A 218 -15.70 18.94 30.97
CA ILE A 218 -16.26 18.00 31.94
C ILE A 218 -15.79 18.32 33.36
N ILE A 219 -14.54 18.75 33.53
CA ILE A 219 -13.87 18.92 34.83
C ILE A 219 -13.81 20.41 35.23
N GLY A 220 -13.82 21.34 34.27
CA GLY A 220 -13.84 22.78 34.47
C GLY A 220 -15.25 23.31 34.47
#